data_420ee5064362212f580ba5a10e9b57bd
#
_entry.id   420ee5064362212f580ba5a10e9b57bd
#
_cell.length_a   1.000
_cell.length_b   1.000
_cell.length_c   1.000
_cell.angle_alpha   90.00
_cell.angle_beta   90.00
_cell.angle_gamma   90.00
#
_symmetry.space_group_name_H-M   'P 1'
#
loop_
_entity.id
_entity.type
_entity.pdbx_description
1 polymer ?
#
loop_
_entity_poly.entity_id
_entity_poly.type
_entity_poly.pdbx_seq_one_letter_code
_entity_poly.pdbx_strand_id
1 'polypeptide(L)'
;MWAQLIMMRLKAGKEKELPRLTEQLRATEQPGSGLVRSTLMRDQKDPSRVYFLVVFESEEHARARENDPRREEGLQAARATMAEIFEGAPEFVDLTDLDEFTP
;
A
#
# COMPACT_ATOMS: atom_id res chain seq x y z
N MET A 1 14.91 -1.14 9.09
CA MET A 1 13.82 -1.18 8.08
C MET A 1 13.19 0.19 7.92
N TRP A 2 12.42 0.33 6.89
CA TRP A 2 11.70 1.55 6.59
C TRP A 2 10.28 1.20 6.21
N ALA A 3 9.31 2.05 6.54
CA ALA A 3 7.91 1.76 6.24
C ALA A 3 7.18 3.00 5.73
N GLN A 4 6.10 2.76 5.01
CA GLN A 4 5.17 3.80 4.64
C GLN A 4 3.77 3.39 5.09
N LEU A 5 3.10 4.29 5.78
CA LEU A 5 1.69 4.13 6.12
C LEU A 5 0.87 4.96 5.14
N ILE A 6 -0.08 4.30 4.48
CA ILE A 6 -0.95 4.93 3.50
C ILE A 6 -2.37 4.89 4.07
N MET A 7 -2.97 6.06 4.24
CA MET A 7 -4.32 6.19 4.81
C MET A 7 -5.30 6.62 3.72
N MET A 8 -6.42 5.89 3.60
CA MET A 8 -7.41 6.14 2.56
C MET A 8 -8.81 6.00 3.16
N ARG A 9 -9.76 6.68 2.52
CA ARG A 9 -11.18 6.57 2.88
C ARG A 9 -11.94 5.80 1.81
N LEU A 10 -12.55 4.71 2.23
CA LEU A 10 -13.33 3.84 1.35
C LEU A 10 -14.72 4.44 1.13
N LYS A 11 -15.16 4.50 -0.12
CA LYS A 11 -16.53 4.88 -0.44
C LYS A 11 -17.50 3.83 0.09
N ALA A 12 -18.69 4.27 0.48
CA ALA A 12 -19.73 3.35 0.99
C ALA A 12 -20.06 2.28 -0.05
N GLY A 13 -20.14 1.04 0.41
CA GLY A 13 -20.51 -0.10 -0.44
C GLY A 13 -19.37 -0.66 -1.29
N LYS A 14 -18.15 -0.17 -1.13
CA LYS A 14 -17.00 -0.59 -1.95
C LYS A 14 -16.08 -1.61 -1.28
N GLU A 15 -16.45 -2.12 -0.11
CA GLU A 15 -15.63 -3.09 0.62
C GLU A 15 -15.32 -4.34 -0.21
N LYS A 16 -16.26 -4.76 -1.04
CA LYS A 16 -16.14 -5.96 -1.88
C LYS A 16 -15.05 -5.83 -2.95
N GLU A 17 -14.64 -4.59 -3.26
CA GLU A 17 -13.62 -4.31 -4.26
C GLU A 17 -12.20 -4.38 -3.70
N LEU A 18 -12.02 -4.40 -2.38
CA LEU A 18 -10.70 -4.44 -1.77
C LEU A 18 -9.86 -5.65 -2.20
N PRO A 19 -10.42 -6.89 -2.28
CA PRO A 19 -9.64 -8.02 -2.77
C PRO A 19 -9.12 -7.85 -4.19
N ARG A 20 -9.90 -7.20 -5.07
CA ARG A 20 -9.45 -6.91 -6.44
C ARG A 20 -8.25 -5.97 -6.42
N LEU A 21 -8.29 -4.92 -5.59
CA LEU A 21 -7.20 -3.98 -5.46
C LEU A 21 -5.92 -4.67 -4.94
N THR A 22 -6.04 -5.47 -3.89
CA THR A 22 -4.87 -6.16 -3.33
C THR A 22 -4.25 -7.12 -4.33
N GLU A 23 -5.07 -7.81 -5.12
CA GLU A 23 -4.59 -8.70 -6.17
C GLU A 23 -3.85 -7.92 -7.27
N GLN A 24 -4.39 -6.79 -7.70
CA GLN A 24 -3.74 -5.91 -8.67
C GLN A 24 -2.38 -5.42 -8.16
N LEU A 25 -2.30 -5.03 -6.88
CA LEU A 25 -1.05 -4.58 -6.29
C LEU A 25 -0.02 -5.71 -6.19
N ARG A 26 -0.44 -6.93 -5.81
CA ARG A 26 0.46 -8.10 -5.79
C ARG A 26 1.03 -8.38 -7.18
N ALA A 27 0.22 -8.23 -8.21
CA ALA A 27 0.65 -8.47 -9.58
C ALA A 27 1.75 -7.50 -10.05
N THR A 28 1.95 -6.37 -9.37
CA THR A 28 3.01 -5.42 -9.70
C THR A 28 4.35 -5.77 -9.07
N GLU A 29 4.38 -6.71 -8.13
CA GLU A 29 5.60 -7.00 -7.38
C GLU A 29 6.68 -7.62 -8.25
N GLN A 30 7.93 -7.18 -8.03
CA GLN A 30 9.08 -7.60 -8.81
C GLN A 30 10.16 -8.19 -7.89
N PRO A 31 10.92 -9.18 -8.37
CA PRO A 31 12.04 -9.72 -7.59
C PRO A 31 13.05 -8.63 -7.22
N GLY A 32 13.60 -8.71 -6.02
CA GLY A 32 14.66 -7.80 -5.58
C GLY A 32 14.18 -6.42 -5.15
N SER A 33 12.89 -6.23 -4.96
CA SER A 33 12.32 -4.93 -4.59
C SER A 33 12.68 -4.47 -3.18
N GLY A 34 13.08 -5.40 -2.30
CA GLY A 34 13.28 -5.10 -0.89
C GLY A 34 12.01 -5.01 -0.08
N LEU A 35 10.85 -5.30 -0.68
CA LEU A 35 9.59 -5.34 0.05
C LEU A 35 9.60 -6.50 1.05
N VAL A 36 9.36 -6.18 2.32
CA VAL A 36 9.27 -7.18 3.40
C VAL A 36 7.85 -7.69 3.54
N ARG A 37 6.88 -6.77 3.60
CA ARG A 37 5.46 -7.10 3.65
C ARG A 37 4.60 -5.87 3.35
N SER A 38 3.38 -6.13 2.94
CA SER A 38 2.35 -5.12 2.79
C SER A 38 1.09 -5.65 3.47
N THR A 39 0.52 -4.85 4.35
CA THR A 39 -0.66 -5.25 5.13
C THR A 39 -1.77 -4.23 4.94
N LEU A 40 -2.93 -4.68 4.49
CA LEU A 40 -4.12 -3.85 4.42
C LEU A 40 -4.93 -4.06 5.69
N MET A 41 -5.25 -2.97 6.37
CA MET A 41 -5.99 -2.99 7.64
C MET A 41 -7.13 -2.00 7.59
N ARG A 42 -8.16 -2.27 8.38
CA ARG A 42 -9.33 -1.39 8.50
C ARG A 42 -9.43 -0.89 9.93
N ASP A 43 -9.79 0.38 10.08
CA ASP A 43 -10.10 0.95 11.38
C ASP A 43 -11.36 0.28 11.94
N GLN A 44 -11.27 -0.27 13.15
CA GLN A 44 -12.40 -0.94 13.78
C GLN A 44 -13.51 0.01 14.19
N LYS A 45 -13.18 1.27 14.48
CA LYS A 45 -14.14 2.28 14.92
C LYS A 45 -14.73 3.07 13.75
N ASP A 46 -13.98 3.20 12.67
CA ASP A 46 -14.42 3.87 11.44
C ASP A 46 -14.19 2.96 10.24
N PRO A 47 -15.17 2.13 9.86
CA PRO A 47 -15.01 1.15 8.79
C PRO A 47 -14.70 1.74 7.41
N SER A 48 -14.92 3.06 7.23
CA SER A 48 -14.56 3.73 5.99
C SER A 48 -13.07 4.00 5.87
N ARG A 49 -12.33 3.91 6.98
CA ARG A 49 -10.90 4.22 7.00
C ARG A 49 -10.07 2.96 6.88
N VAL A 50 -9.25 2.90 5.84
CA VAL A 50 -8.34 1.77 5.58
C VAL A 50 -6.91 2.25 5.52
N TYR A 51 -5.99 1.36 5.88
CA TYR A 51 -4.56 1.63 5.98
C TYR A 51 -3.77 0.55 5.25
N PHE A 52 -2.81 0.96 4.44
CA PHE A 52 -1.74 0.07 4.01
C PHE A 52 -0.50 0.36 4.83
N LEU A 53 0.07 -0.65 5.45
CA LEU A 53 1.39 -0.57 6.04
C LEU A 53 2.33 -1.35 5.14
N VAL A 54 3.26 -0.64 4.50
CA VAL A 54 4.19 -1.23 3.52
C VAL A 54 5.60 -1.13 4.11
N VAL A 55 6.22 -2.28 4.37
CA VAL A 55 7.52 -2.36 5.04
C VAL A 55 8.59 -2.80 4.05
N PHE A 56 9.72 -2.08 4.04
CA PHE A 56 10.86 -2.32 3.17
C PHE A 56 12.13 -2.55 3.98
N GLU A 57 13.10 -3.21 3.38
CA GLU A 57 14.43 -3.38 3.98
C GLU A 57 15.11 -2.04 4.22
N SER A 58 14.90 -1.06 3.33
CA SER A 58 15.44 0.29 3.46
C SER A 58 14.62 1.28 2.66
N GLU A 59 14.80 2.57 2.93
CA GLU A 59 14.20 3.63 2.13
C GLU A 59 14.70 3.59 0.68
N GLU A 60 15.97 3.26 0.46
CA GLU A 60 16.53 3.14 -0.89
C GLU A 60 15.77 2.11 -1.73
N HIS A 61 15.44 0.97 -1.14
CA HIS A 61 14.63 -0.05 -1.80
C HIS A 61 13.24 0.49 -2.15
N ALA A 62 12.61 1.21 -1.22
CA ALA A 62 11.29 1.78 -1.46
C ALA A 62 11.31 2.78 -2.63
N ARG A 63 12.32 3.65 -2.67
CA ARG A 63 12.44 4.66 -3.74
C ARG A 63 12.74 4.02 -5.10
N ALA A 64 13.60 3.02 -5.11
CA ALA A 64 13.88 2.27 -6.34
C ALA A 64 12.62 1.57 -6.87
N ARG A 65 11.81 1.01 -5.99
CA ARG A 65 10.56 0.34 -6.35
C ARG A 65 9.54 1.32 -6.94
N GLU A 66 9.45 2.54 -6.39
CA GLU A 66 8.57 3.58 -6.92
C GLU A 66 8.90 3.93 -8.38
N ASN A 67 10.17 3.83 -8.75
CA ASN A 67 10.66 4.19 -10.07
C ASN A 67 10.88 2.99 -11.00
N ASP A 68 10.46 1.79 -10.60
CA ASP A 68 10.64 0.59 -11.40
C ASP A 68 9.63 0.57 -12.55
N PRO A 69 10.08 0.70 -13.82
CA PRO A 69 9.18 0.76 -14.97
C PRO A 69 8.39 -0.54 -15.19
N ARG A 70 8.88 -1.66 -14.68
CA ARG A 70 8.19 -2.95 -14.82
C ARG A 70 6.85 -2.98 -14.09
N ARG A 71 6.65 -2.08 -13.13
CA ARG A 71 5.43 -1.99 -12.34
C ARG A 71 4.36 -1.08 -12.95
N GLU A 72 4.73 -0.23 -13.90
CA GLU A 72 3.89 0.87 -14.36
C GLU A 72 2.54 0.42 -14.92
N GLU A 73 2.53 -0.59 -15.79
CA GLU A 73 1.28 -1.07 -16.39
C GLU A 73 0.30 -1.59 -15.33
N GLY A 74 0.80 -2.43 -14.41
CA GLY A 74 -0.03 -2.95 -13.32
C GLY A 74 -0.48 -1.88 -12.35
N LEU A 75 0.38 -0.88 -12.08
CA LEU A 75 0.02 0.24 -11.22
C LEU A 75 -1.09 1.09 -11.82
N GLN A 76 -1.13 1.24 -13.14
CA GLN A 76 -2.21 1.98 -13.79
C GLN A 76 -3.57 1.33 -13.50
N ALA A 77 -3.65 0.01 -13.58
CA ALA A 77 -4.88 -0.72 -13.26
C ALA A 77 -5.27 -0.54 -11.78
N ALA A 78 -4.30 -0.64 -10.88
CA ALA A 78 -4.53 -0.45 -9.45
C ALA A 78 -4.98 0.98 -9.14
N ARG A 79 -4.36 1.98 -9.76
CA ARG A 79 -4.75 3.39 -9.59
C ARG A 79 -6.18 3.65 -10.07
N ALA A 80 -6.59 3.05 -11.19
CA ALA A 80 -7.96 3.15 -11.67
C ALA A 80 -8.96 2.58 -10.66
N THR A 81 -8.64 1.42 -10.08
CA THR A 81 -9.46 0.83 -9.03
C THR A 81 -9.51 1.73 -7.79
N MET A 82 -8.37 2.27 -7.36
CA MET A 82 -8.31 3.18 -6.22
C MET A 82 -9.16 4.43 -6.42
N ALA A 83 -9.13 5.02 -7.62
CA ALA A 83 -9.97 6.18 -7.95
C ALA A 83 -11.46 5.84 -7.89
N GLU A 84 -11.83 4.61 -8.20
CA GLU A 84 -13.21 4.15 -8.18
C GLU A 84 -13.71 3.92 -6.76
N ILE A 85 -12.88 3.38 -5.87
CA ILE A 85 -13.33 2.89 -4.57
C ILE A 85 -12.99 3.80 -3.39
N PHE A 86 -12.02 4.72 -3.52
CA PHE A 86 -11.61 5.62 -2.44
C PHE A 86 -12.05 7.07 -2.71
N GLU A 87 -12.36 7.80 -1.62
CA GLU A 87 -12.66 9.22 -1.66
C GLU A 87 -11.40 10.03 -1.40
N GLY A 88 -11.20 11.06 -2.21
CA GLY A 88 -10.09 11.99 -2.03
C GLY A 88 -8.72 11.36 -2.29
N ALA A 89 -7.69 12.11 -1.96
CA ALA A 89 -6.31 11.67 -2.12
C ALA A 89 -5.86 10.85 -0.93
N PRO A 90 -5.02 9.82 -1.13
CA PRO A 90 -4.41 9.10 -0.02
C PRO A 90 -3.43 10.00 0.75
N GLU A 91 -3.31 9.75 2.05
CA GLU A 91 -2.31 10.38 2.89
C GLU A 91 -1.15 9.41 3.10
N PHE A 92 0.08 9.91 2.97
CA PHE A 92 1.29 9.09 3.10
C PHE A 92 2.10 9.56 4.30
N VAL A 93 2.53 8.61 5.13
CA VAL A 93 3.44 8.88 6.25
C VAL A 93 4.65 7.97 6.10
N ASP A 94 5.82 8.57 5.91
CA ASP A 94 7.07 7.82 5.86
C ASP A 94 7.56 7.61 7.30
N LEU A 95 7.95 6.37 7.61
CA LEU A 95 8.28 5.95 8.96
C LEU A 95 9.67 5.31 9.00
N THR A 96 10.49 5.77 9.92
CA THR A 96 11.79 5.16 10.22
C THR A 96 11.66 4.39 11.52
N ASP A 97 12.09 3.13 11.54
CA ASP A 97 12.07 2.36 12.77
C ASP A 97 13.10 2.91 13.78
N LEU A 98 12.71 3.02 15.03
CA LEU A 98 13.57 3.46 16.11
C LEU A 98 14.05 2.29 16.95
N ASP A 99 13.25 1.25 17.02
CA ASP A 99 13.55 0.01 17.74
C ASP A 99 12.66 -1.09 17.19
N GLU A 100 13.18 -2.31 17.17
CA GLU A 100 12.45 -3.47 16.72
C GLU A 100 12.75 -4.63 17.66
N PHE A 101 11.70 -5.29 18.10
CA PHE A 101 11.80 -6.46 18.98
C PHE A 101 11.00 -7.61 18.39
N THR A 102 11.66 -8.75 18.20
CA THR A 102 11.01 -9.99 17.76
C THR A 102 11.24 -11.04 18.84
N PRO A 103 10.19 -11.46 19.57
CA PRO A 103 10.31 -12.46 20.62
C PRO A 103 10.71 -13.84 20.10
#